data_7f53d2d7686875b17a8474ceaf85fc4c
#
_entry.id   7f53d2d7686875b17a8474ceaf85fc4c
#
_cell.length_a   1.000
_cell.length_b   1.000
_cell.length_c   1.000
_cell.angle_alpha   90.00
_cell.angle_beta   90.00
_cell.angle_gamma   90.00
#
_symmetry.space_group_name_H-M   'P 1'
#
loop_
_entity.id
_entity.type
_entity.pdbx_description
1 polymer ?
#
loop_
_entity_poly.entity_id
_entity_poly.type
_entity_poly.pdbx_seq_one_letter_code
_entity_poly.pdbx_strand_id
1 'polypeptide(L)'
;MTKNSFLIIVFLFLTINIVAQNKSIDLKSVWENTKNSDSLRFKALADYYILNNQAQPDVALKVLEYYYQLAKEKNNTKELYNVANDRGGIYRLKGELDKSMHYYKEAEKLAIKLNNPSLKAAISGNIGNVYANKKDYKQALQCFYNSLKIYRKIKEKKGESNMLSSIGSIYLYIQNYDLALEYYQKALSTIRNIDVPQRRKAVIYINIGWANYELKKYKESKIYYEKALKIIEVTSDKFFLVSCYATLAKIHLALNEIEEASNYAKKMNTISNELKVSSFITEGQLISAELELKKGNIEAALKMGESILAGLDKNSDNELKLNLYDLLYKIYQADKNPKKSLEMFQEYSIYKDSVQLERNKLTLIREVVKIEFDDLLLENEQKMQKEKAEAELKYQQKTYGIILGSIILIMSILFYFNRNIKKNRKKRDELLQEIEKLKSNDGHKLVLNSNEFQLVREKIEKYIDKALNETDWNVLNILLKEPDITNKEIAEKAFMSVDGIGSSLRRMYVYFDIKESKYKKISLIMAAIKASN
;
A
#
# COMPACT_ATOMS: atom_id res chain seq x y z
N MET A 1 16.61 -41.64 34.87
CA MET A 1 17.50 -40.92 33.92
C MET A 1 18.94 -41.13 34.37
N THR A 2 19.78 -41.72 33.55
CA THR A 2 21.17 -41.99 33.87
C THR A 2 21.96 -40.67 33.97
N LYS A 3 23.00 -40.67 34.83
CA LYS A 3 23.90 -39.52 35.05
C LYS A 3 24.42 -38.87 33.74
N ASN A 4 24.51 -39.65 32.69
CA ASN A 4 24.93 -39.20 31.37
C ASN A 4 23.87 -38.36 30.64
N SER A 5 22.55 -38.61 30.83
CA SER A 5 21.47 -37.80 30.21
C SER A 5 21.38 -36.40 30.84
N PHE A 6 21.67 -36.30 32.13
CA PHE A 6 21.72 -35.02 32.85
C PHE A 6 22.93 -34.17 32.41
N LEU A 7 24.09 -34.81 32.20
CA LEU A 7 25.31 -34.15 31.72
C LEU A 7 25.13 -33.65 30.26
N ILE A 8 24.44 -34.39 29.39
CA ILE A 8 24.18 -33.99 27.99
C ILE A 8 23.23 -32.78 27.96
N ILE A 9 22.19 -32.75 28.82
CA ILE A 9 21.24 -31.63 28.90
C ILE A 9 21.95 -30.38 29.45
N VAL A 10 22.79 -30.51 30.48
CA VAL A 10 23.58 -29.39 31.03
C VAL A 10 24.60 -28.89 30.01
N PHE A 11 25.23 -29.80 29.24
CA PHE A 11 26.17 -29.44 28.19
C PHE A 11 25.49 -28.73 27.01
N LEU A 12 24.28 -29.17 26.59
CA LEU A 12 23.46 -28.50 25.57
C LEU A 12 23.00 -27.10 26.01
N PHE A 13 22.63 -26.95 27.30
CA PHE A 13 22.24 -25.64 27.87
C PHE A 13 23.43 -24.68 27.97
N LEU A 14 24.60 -25.17 28.34
CA LEU A 14 25.85 -24.40 28.33
C LEU A 14 26.24 -24.01 26.90
N THR A 15 26.13 -24.91 25.91
CA THR A 15 26.47 -24.63 24.52
C THR A 15 25.52 -23.63 23.85
N ILE A 16 24.21 -23.66 24.13
CA ILE A 16 23.24 -22.71 23.58
C ILE A 16 23.49 -21.30 24.17
N ASN A 17 23.75 -21.19 25.47
CA ASN A 17 24.12 -19.93 26.11
C ASN A 17 25.48 -19.41 25.61
N ILE A 18 26.46 -20.31 25.44
CA ILE A 18 27.80 -19.97 24.91
C ILE A 18 27.69 -19.51 23.45
N VAL A 19 26.87 -20.16 22.60
CA VAL A 19 26.67 -19.75 21.20
C VAL A 19 25.96 -18.40 21.10
N ALA A 20 24.92 -18.16 21.89
CA ALA A 20 24.25 -16.86 21.95
C ALA A 20 25.17 -15.76 22.51
N GLN A 21 25.96 -16.08 23.52
CA GLN A 21 26.93 -15.17 24.12
C GLN A 21 28.12 -14.89 23.19
N ASN A 22 28.64 -15.89 22.48
CA ASN A 22 29.66 -15.71 21.46
C ASN A 22 29.18 -14.87 20.29
N LYS A 23 27.96 -15.12 19.77
CA LYS A 23 27.36 -14.31 18.72
C LYS A 23 27.15 -12.85 19.17
N SER A 24 26.82 -12.64 20.42
CA SER A 24 26.66 -11.32 21.04
C SER A 24 28.01 -10.59 21.15
N ILE A 25 29.10 -11.30 21.49
CA ILE A 25 30.47 -10.76 21.55
C ILE A 25 30.97 -10.40 20.14
N ASP A 26 30.72 -11.27 19.13
CA ASP A 26 31.08 -11.01 17.75
C ASP A 26 30.38 -9.74 17.21
N LEU A 27 29.09 -9.60 17.44
CA LEU A 27 28.34 -8.40 17.02
C LEU A 27 28.88 -7.14 17.68
N LYS A 28 29.26 -7.19 18.96
CA LYS A 28 29.85 -6.07 19.68
C LYS A 28 31.15 -5.62 19.04
N SER A 29 32.05 -6.54 18.75
CA SER A 29 33.33 -6.24 18.08
C SER A 29 33.13 -5.59 16.70
N VAL A 30 32.05 -5.95 15.99
CA VAL A 30 31.71 -5.39 14.67
C VAL A 30 31.31 -3.92 14.78
N TRP A 31 30.41 -3.54 15.71
CA TRP A 31 29.97 -2.13 15.76
C TRP A 31 30.97 -1.21 16.46
N GLU A 32 31.80 -1.71 17.36
CA GLU A 32 32.84 -0.93 18.02
C GLU A 32 34.04 -0.64 17.10
N ASN A 33 34.25 -1.47 16.11
CA ASN A 33 35.33 -1.26 15.13
C ASN A 33 34.99 -0.12 14.18
N THR A 34 35.64 1.04 14.38
CA THR A 34 35.44 2.24 13.57
C THR A 34 35.94 2.12 12.13
N LYS A 35 36.72 1.07 11.80
CA LYS A 35 37.14 0.76 10.42
C LYS A 35 36.03 0.11 9.60
N ASN A 36 35.02 -0.45 10.25
CA ASN A 36 33.87 -1.02 9.59
C ASN A 36 32.99 0.10 9.01
N SER A 37 32.33 -0.21 7.88
CA SER A 37 31.36 0.72 7.29
C SER A 37 30.20 1.00 8.28
N ASP A 38 29.66 2.22 8.24
CA ASP A 38 28.53 2.59 9.11
C ASP A 38 27.33 1.65 8.92
N SER A 39 27.07 1.19 7.67
CA SER A 39 26.00 0.22 7.38
C SER A 39 26.22 -1.10 8.12
N LEU A 40 27.45 -1.60 8.16
CA LEU A 40 27.77 -2.85 8.88
C LEU A 40 27.64 -2.69 10.40
N ARG A 41 28.10 -1.54 10.93
CA ARG A 41 27.97 -1.19 12.34
C ARG A 41 26.50 -1.07 12.78
N PHE A 42 25.67 -0.38 12.00
CA PHE A 42 24.23 -0.28 12.24
C PHE A 42 23.53 -1.62 12.18
N LYS A 43 23.89 -2.47 11.21
CA LYS A 43 23.35 -3.83 11.12
C LYS A 43 23.71 -4.66 12.36
N ALA A 44 24.94 -4.61 12.81
CA ALA A 44 25.38 -5.35 14.01
C ALA A 44 24.63 -4.88 15.28
N LEU A 45 24.39 -3.57 15.43
CA LEU A 45 23.61 -3.02 16.53
C LEU A 45 22.14 -3.48 16.48
N ALA A 46 21.52 -3.48 15.29
CA ALA A 46 20.16 -3.96 15.12
C ALA A 46 20.05 -5.48 15.40
N ASP A 47 20.98 -6.28 14.90
CA ASP A 47 21.02 -7.72 15.15
C ASP A 47 21.22 -8.04 16.65
N TYR A 48 22.08 -7.29 17.33
CA TYR A 48 22.27 -7.44 18.79
C TYR A 48 21.01 -7.06 19.57
N TYR A 49 20.35 -5.98 19.18
CA TYR A 49 19.06 -5.57 19.75
C TYR A 49 18.02 -6.69 19.59
N ILE A 50 17.88 -7.27 18.40
CA ILE A 50 16.93 -8.36 18.15
C ILE A 50 17.19 -9.57 19.05
N LEU A 51 18.45 -9.90 19.33
CA LEU A 51 18.82 -11.02 20.19
C LEU A 51 18.44 -10.78 21.66
N ASN A 52 18.43 -9.53 22.13
CA ASN A 52 18.32 -9.20 23.54
C ASN A 52 17.00 -8.55 23.96
N ASN A 53 16.19 -8.05 23.02
CA ASN A 53 15.04 -7.19 23.32
C ASN A 53 13.96 -7.83 24.20
N GLN A 54 13.79 -9.15 24.15
CA GLN A 54 12.82 -9.89 24.98
C GLN A 54 13.45 -10.47 26.24
N ALA A 55 14.65 -11.04 26.13
CA ALA A 55 15.30 -11.72 27.24
C ALA A 55 15.98 -10.75 28.24
N GLN A 56 16.54 -9.65 27.73
CA GLN A 56 17.31 -8.67 28.50
C GLN A 56 16.99 -7.23 28.06
N PRO A 57 15.77 -6.74 28.29
CA PRO A 57 15.32 -5.43 27.78
C PRO A 57 16.19 -4.25 28.23
N ASP A 58 16.77 -4.31 29.43
CA ASP A 58 17.65 -3.25 29.93
C ASP A 58 19.01 -3.24 29.20
N VAL A 59 19.52 -4.41 28.82
CA VAL A 59 20.73 -4.53 28.00
C VAL A 59 20.44 -3.98 26.58
N ALA A 60 19.29 -4.32 26.02
CA ALA A 60 18.86 -3.81 24.73
C ALA A 60 18.72 -2.28 24.73
N LEU A 61 18.19 -1.68 25.81
CA LEU A 61 18.10 -0.21 25.95
C LEU A 61 19.48 0.47 25.95
N LYS A 62 20.48 -0.14 26.63
CA LYS A 62 21.86 0.40 26.64
C LYS A 62 22.48 0.38 25.24
N VAL A 63 22.23 -0.68 24.46
CA VAL A 63 22.71 -0.76 23.07
C VAL A 63 21.99 0.24 22.17
N LEU A 64 20.69 0.44 22.37
CA LEU A 64 19.93 1.46 21.62
C LEU A 64 20.40 2.89 21.95
N GLU A 65 20.97 3.13 23.13
CA GLU A 65 21.60 4.42 23.42
C GLU A 65 22.86 4.63 22.56
N TYR A 66 23.74 3.63 22.48
CA TYR A 66 24.92 3.70 21.61
C TYR A 66 24.51 3.84 20.13
N TYR A 67 23.51 3.06 19.72
CA TYR A 67 22.95 3.13 18.35
C TYR A 67 22.44 4.55 18.02
N TYR A 68 21.73 5.17 18.98
CA TYR A 68 21.24 6.54 18.84
C TYR A 68 22.37 7.56 18.63
N GLN A 69 23.41 7.48 19.45
CA GLN A 69 24.54 8.41 19.37
C GLN A 69 25.26 8.26 18.01
N LEU A 70 25.50 7.05 17.57
CA LEU A 70 26.10 6.79 16.25
C LEU A 70 25.22 7.33 15.11
N ALA A 71 23.90 7.06 15.16
CA ALA A 71 22.96 7.55 14.14
C ALA A 71 22.89 9.08 14.11
N LYS A 72 22.98 9.73 15.26
CA LYS A 72 23.03 11.19 15.40
C LYS A 72 24.32 11.78 14.83
N GLU A 73 25.47 11.19 15.18
CA GLU A 73 26.78 11.58 14.65
C GLU A 73 26.82 11.51 13.11
N LYS A 74 26.23 10.44 12.55
CA LYS A 74 26.17 10.24 11.09
C LYS A 74 25.00 10.94 10.41
N ASN A 75 24.20 11.75 11.13
CA ASN A 75 23.01 12.43 10.62
C ASN A 75 22.04 11.48 9.88
N ASN A 76 21.97 10.20 10.29
CA ASN A 76 21.17 9.19 9.62
C ASN A 76 19.73 9.15 10.17
N THR A 77 18.85 9.91 9.53
CA THR A 77 17.44 10.04 9.93
C THR A 77 16.70 8.69 9.97
N LYS A 78 17.06 7.75 9.09
CA LYS A 78 16.42 6.43 9.05
C LYS A 78 16.81 5.59 10.27
N GLU A 79 18.08 5.61 10.64
CA GLU A 79 18.53 4.86 11.81
C GLU A 79 18.05 5.50 13.13
N LEU A 80 17.93 6.84 13.17
CA LEU A 80 17.23 7.52 14.27
C LEU A 80 15.78 7.06 14.41
N TYR A 81 15.05 6.90 13.28
CA TYR A 81 13.71 6.33 13.28
C TYR A 81 13.71 4.91 13.86
N ASN A 82 14.62 4.04 13.41
CA ASN A 82 14.71 2.66 13.90
C ASN A 82 14.91 2.62 15.41
N VAL A 83 15.86 3.39 15.93
CA VAL A 83 16.13 3.48 17.37
C VAL A 83 14.93 3.97 18.17
N ALA A 84 14.28 5.04 17.71
CA ALA A 84 13.09 5.56 18.41
C ALA A 84 11.96 4.53 18.42
N ASN A 85 11.70 3.87 17.29
CA ASN A 85 10.72 2.79 17.18
C ASN A 85 11.05 1.64 18.15
N ASP A 86 12.29 1.20 18.20
CA ASP A 86 12.73 0.07 19.01
C ASP A 86 12.69 0.39 20.50
N ARG A 87 13.07 1.60 20.91
CA ARG A 87 12.87 2.10 22.28
C ARG A 87 11.39 2.08 22.67
N GLY A 88 10.51 2.58 21.78
CA GLY A 88 9.06 2.51 21.98
C GLY A 88 8.58 1.09 22.21
N GLY A 89 9.10 0.12 21.45
CA GLY A 89 8.79 -1.30 21.59
C GLY A 89 9.19 -1.88 22.95
N ILE A 90 10.43 -1.61 23.41
CA ILE A 90 10.89 -2.10 24.71
C ILE A 90 10.08 -1.49 25.87
N TYR A 91 9.85 -0.18 25.86
CA TYR A 91 9.05 0.45 26.92
C TYR A 91 7.62 -0.07 26.96
N ARG A 92 7.04 -0.41 25.78
CA ARG A 92 5.73 -1.09 25.73
C ARG A 92 5.78 -2.48 26.37
N LEU A 93 6.81 -3.28 26.09
CA LEU A 93 6.99 -4.60 26.72
C LEU A 93 7.19 -4.50 28.24
N LYS A 94 7.86 -3.46 28.72
CA LYS A 94 8.03 -3.18 30.16
C LYS A 94 6.76 -2.62 30.82
N GLY A 95 5.69 -2.34 30.06
CA GLY A 95 4.48 -1.71 30.58
C GLY A 95 4.61 -0.20 30.83
N GLU A 96 5.73 0.42 30.49
CA GLU A 96 5.99 1.85 30.62
C GLU A 96 5.38 2.61 29.44
N LEU A 97 4.03 2.59 29.37
CA LEU A 97 3.26 2.98 28.17
C LEU A 97 3.43 4.45 27.78
N ASP A 98 3.67 5.34 28.74
CA ASP A 98 3.88 6.77 28.43
C ASP A 98 5.24 7.01 27.80
N LYS A 99 6.30 6.34 28.25
CA LYS A 99 7.61 6.37 27.58
C LYS A 99 7.54 5.74 26.20
N SER A 100 6.83 4.62 26.06
CA SER A 100 6.57 4.01 24.77
C SER A 100 5.93 4.98 23.79
N MET A 101 4.87 5.67 24.22
CA MET A 101 4.18 6.68 23.42
C MET A 101 5.11 7.83 23.03
N HIS A 102 5.95 8.29 23.95
CA HIS A 102 6.93 9.36 23.69
C HIS A 102 7.86 8.99 22.53
N TYR A 103 8.50 7.81 22.60
CA TYR A 103 9.43 7.37 21.56
C TYR A 103 8.75 7.05 20.23
N TYR A 104 7.53 6.50 20.24
CA TYR A 104 6.79 6.30 19.00
C TYR A 104 6.38 7.62 18.33
N LYS A 105 6.06 8.67 19.10
CA LYS A 105 5.82 10.02 18.54
C LYS A 105 7.10 10.65 17.97
N GLU A 106 8.26 10.38 18.55
CA GLU A 106 9.55 10.76 17.98
C GLU A 106 9.78 10.04 16.64
N ALA A 107 9.58 8.73 16.59
CA ALA A 107 9.66 7.95 15.37
C ALA A 107 8.66 8.43 14.30
N GLU A 108 7.44 8.83 14.68
CA GLU A 108 6.45 9.37 13.75
C GLU A 108 6.94 10.65 13.07
N LYS A 109 7.53 11.59 13.82
CA LYS A 109 8.14 12.80 13.26
C LYS A 109 9.24 12.47 12.26
N LEU A 110 10.08 11.48 12.58
CA LEU A 110 11.16 11.02 11.70
C LEU A 110 10.62 10.32 10.45
N ALA A 111 9.55 9.54 10.56
CA ALA A 111 8.88 8.91 9.41
C ALA A 111 8.28 9.96 8.45
N ILE A 112 7.72 11.04 8.99
CA ILE A 112 7.22 12.18 8.21
C ILE A 112 8.39 12.87 7.47
N LYS A 113 9.50 13.14 8.18
CA LYS A 113 10.71 13.74 7.58
C LYS A 113 11.29 12.89 6.46
N LEU A 114 11.24 11.57 6.59
CA LEU A 114 11.68 10.62 5.56
C LEU A 114 10.72 10.51 4.37
N ASN A 115 9.54 11.12 4.44
CA ASN A 115 8.46 11.01 3.45
C ASN A 115 8.15 9.55 3.05
N ASN A 116 8.23 8.63 4.01
CA ASN A 116 8.06 7.20 3.77
C ASN A 116 6.71 6.71 4.31
N PRO A 117 5.74 6.40 3.45
CA PRO A 117 4.41 5.98 3.87
C PRO A 117 4.40 4.64 4.61
N SER A 118 5.32 3.71 4.29
CA SER A 118 5.42 2.42 4.98
C SER A 118 5.85 2.61 6.43
N LEU A 119 6.87 3.45 6.70
CA LEU A 119 7.31 3.76 8.05
C LEU A 119 6.22 4.49 8.85
N LYS A 120 5.50 5.42 8.19
CA LYS A 120 4.36 6.11 8.82
C LYS A 120 3.24 5.14 9.22
N ALA A 121 2.92 4.18 8.35
CA ALA A 121 1.93 3.16 8.66
C ALA A 121 2.40 2.24 9.80
N ALA A 122 3.67 1.80 9.79
CA ALA A 122 4.23 0.96 10.83
C ALA A 122 4.14 1.62 12.21
N ILE A 123 4.53 2.89 12.30
CA ILE A 123 4.53 3.61 13.57
C ILE A 123 3.11 3.90 14.07
N SER A 124 2.16 4.20 13.17
CA SER A 124 0.74 4.33 13.52
C SER A 124 0.20 3.03 14.12
N GLY A 125 0.54 1.87 13.53
CA GLY A 125 0.20 0.56 14.10
C GLY A 125 0.81 0.33 15.49
N ASN A 126 2.06 0.73 15.70
CA ASN A 126 2.71 0.62 17.01
C ASN A 126 2.09 1.53 18.07
N ILE A 127 1.70 2.75 17.70
CA ILE A 127 0.91 3.64 18.57
C ILE A 127 -0.44 3.01 18.91
N GLY A 128 -1.09 2.37 17.94
CA GLY A 128 -2.32 1.60 18.16
C GLY A 128 -2.14 0.49 19.20
N ASN A 129 -1.01 -0.21 19.18
CA ASN A 129 -0.69 -1.22 20.20
C ASN A 129 -0.52 -0.60 21.62
N VAL A 130 0.01 0.62 21.72
CA VAL A 130 0.07 1.32 23.02
C VAL A 130 -1.33 1.66 23.52
N TYR A 131 -2.22 2.15 22.66
CA TYR A 131 -3.61 2.40 23.04
C TYR A 131 -4.34 1.11 23.43
N ALA A 132 -4.10 0.00 22.71
CA ALA A 132 -4.66 -1.30 23.08
C ALA A 132 -4.20 -1.74 24.49
N ASN A 133 -2.91 -1.57 24.81
CA ASN A 133 -2.38 -1.87 26.15
C ASN A 133 -2.97 -0.95 27.24
N LYS A 134 -3.31 0.29 26.89
CA LYS A 134 -4.05 1.23 27.76
C LYS A 134 -5.55 0.91 27.83
N LYS A 135 -6.05 -0.11 27.13
CA LYS A 135 -7.46 -0.48 26.99
C LYS A 135 -8.32 0.59 26.31
N ASP A 136 -7.69 1.54 25.60
CA ASP A 136 -8.37 2.50 24.73
C ASP A 136 -8.54 1.89 23.33
N TYR A 137 -9.54 1.01 23.21
CA TYR A 137 -9.76 0.22 22.01
C TYR A 137 -10.21 1.07 20.82
N LYS A 138 -10.93 2.16 21.06
CA LYS A 138 -11.34 3.12 20.03
C LYS A 138 -10.11 3.71 19.32
N GLN A 139 -9.20 4.31 20.08
CA GLN A 139 -7.97 4.90 19.51
C GLN A 139 -7.07 3.83 18.88
N ALA A 140 -7.00 2.63 19.47
CA ALA A 140 -6.27 1.52 18.91
C ALA A 140 -6.80 1.14 17.51
N LEU A 141 -8.11 0.93 17.38
CA LEU A 141 -8.76 0.58 16.11
C LEU A 141 -8.61 1.69 15.07
N GLN A 142 -8.73 2.95 15.47
CA GLN A 142 -8.49 4.09 14.58
C GLN A 142 -7.05 4.10 14.02
N CYS A 143 -6.05 3.87 14.88
CA CYS A 143 -4.65 3.79 14.46
C CYS A 143 -4.41 2.61 13.50
N PHE A 144 -4.95 1.42 13.83
CA PHE A 144 -4.81 0.24 12.98
C PHE A 144 -5.51 0.42 11.63
N TYR A 145 -6.70 1.02 11.61
CA TYR A 145 -7.42 1.28 10.36
C TYR A 145 -6.70 2.31 9.47
N ASN A 146 -6.18 3.38 10.06
CA ASN A 146 -5.39 4.38 9.33
C ASN A 146 -4.12 3.75 8.73
N SER A 147 -3.42 2.93 9.51
CA SER A 147 -2.26 2.16 9.05
C SER A 147 -2.64 1.18 7.92
N LEU A 148 -3.75 0.44 8.08
CA LEU A 148 -4.30 -0.47 7.07
C LEU A 148 -4.59 0.24 5.74
N LYS A 149 -5.21 1.42 5.79
CA LYS A 149 -5.50 2.25 4.62
C LYS A 149 -4.21 2.62 3.87
N ILE A 150 -3.15 2.99 4.59
CA ILE A 150 -1.85 3.32 3.98
C ILE A 150 -1.24 2.08 3.34
N TYR A 151 -1.17 0.94 4.05
CA TYR A 151 -0.60 -0.30 3.51
C TYR A 151 -1.34 -0.80 2.27
N ARG A 152 -2.68 -0.68 2.23
CA ARG A 152 -3.48 -0.98 1.02
C ARG A 152 -3.13 -0.06 -0.14
N LYS A 153 -3.00 1.25 0.12
CA LYS A 153 -2.64 2.24 -0.90
C LYS A 153 -1.27 1.95 -1.52
N ILE A 154 -0.27 1.58 -0.70
CA ILE A 154 1.08 1.23 -1.18
C ILE A 154 1.23 -0.24 -1.58
N LYS A 155 0.14 -1.03 -1.51
CA LYS A 155 0.09 -2.47 -1.85
C LYS A 155 1.05 -3.35 -1.02
N GLU A 156 1.38 -2.95 0.21
CA GLU A 156 2.26 -3.69 1.11
C GLU A 156 1.47 -4.72 1.92
N LYS A 157 1.39 -5.93 1.39
CA LYS A 157 0.57 -7.01 1.94
C LYS A 157 0.99 -7.49 3.34
N LYS A 158 2.30 -7.44 3.66
CA LYS A 158 2.79 -7.83 5.00
C LYS A 158 2.27 -6.89 6.08
N GLY A 159 2.30 -5.59 5.83
CA GLY A 159 1.74 -4.56 6.71
C GLY A 159 0.21 -4.64 6.80
N GLU A 160 -0.47 -4.84 5.65
CA GLU A 160 -1.93 -5.04 5.61
C GLU A 160 -2.35 -6.19 6.51
N SER A 161 -1.71 -7.38 6.40
CA SER A 161 -2.00 -8.54 7.24
C SER A 161 -1.76 -8.29 8.72
N ASN A 162 -0.69 -7.53 9.07
CA ASN A 162 -0.43 -7.19 10.46
C ASN A 162 -1.56 -6.36 11.07
N MET A 163 -2.03 -5.34 10.35
CA MET A 163 -3.11 -4.48 10.86
C MET A 163 -4.42 -5.23 10.98
N LEU A 164 -4.75 -6.08 10.02
CA LEU A 164 -5.92 -6.97 10.12
C LEU A 164 -5.82 -7.88 11.34
N SER A 165 -4.63 -8.47 11.61
CA SER A 165 -4.41 -9.27 12.83
C SER A 165 -4.54 -8.46 14.11
N SER A 166 -4.05 -7.21 14.12
CA SER A 166 -4.17 -6.33 15.30
C SER A 166 -5.62 -5.96 15.60
N ILE A 167 -6.41 -5.67 14.55
CA ILE A 167 -7.85 -5.44 14.69
C ILE A 167 -8.53 -6.71 15.24
N GLY A 168 -8.22 -7.88 14.67
CA GLY A 168 -8.71 -9.17 15.16
C GLY A 168 -8.38 -9.40 16.64
N SER A 169 -7.17 -8.98 17.09
CA SER A 169 -6.75 -9.11 18.48
C SER A 169 -7.56 -8.22 19.43
N ILE A 170 -7.98 -7.02 19.01
CA ILE A 170 -8.89 -6.21 19.82
C ILE A 170 -10.23 -6.94 19.98
N TYR A 171 -10.81 -7.46 18.89
CA TYR A 171 -12.07 -8.19 18.97
C TYR A 171 -11.96 -9.47 19.80
N LEU A 172 -10.83 -10.19 19.72
CA LEU A 172 -10.55 -11.35 20.57
C LEU A 172 -10.54 -10.95 22.05
N TYR A 173 -9.86 -9.86 22.40
CA TYR A 173 -9.75 -9.37 23.77
C TYR A 173 -11.10 -8.95 24.37
N ILE A 174 -11.95 -8.27 23.58
CA ILE A 174 -13.32 -7.91 24.02
C ILE A 174 -14.32 -9.05 23.82
N GLN A 175 -13.84 -10.28 23.61
CA GLN A 175 -14.63 -11.51 23.47
C GLN A 175 -15.65 -11.49 22.32
N ASN A 176 -15.38 -10.73 21.25
CA ASN A 176 -16.13 -10.82 20.00
C ASN A 176 -15.42 -11.78 19.05
N TYR A 177 -15.57 -13.08 19.33
CA TYR A 177 -14.80 -14.13 18.67
C TYR A 177 -15.14 -14.28 17.19
N ASP A 178 -16.38 -14.02 16.78
CA ASP A 178 -16.78 -14.11 15.38
C ASP A 178 -16.11 -13.03 14.52
N LEU A 179 -16.10 -11.77 14.97
CA LEU A 179 -15.37 -10.70 14.29
C LEU A 179 -13.85 -10.93 14.35
N ALA A 180 -13.33 -11.43 15.46
CA ALA A 180 -11.91 -11.80 15.56
C ALA A 180 -11.53 -12.83 14.47
N LEU A 181 -12.33 -13.89 14.31
CA LEU A 181 -12.12 -14.90 13.28
C LEU A 181 -12.14 -14.30 11.87
N GLU A 182 -13.11 -13.43 11.57
CA GLU A 182 -13.21 -12.77 10.27
C GLU A 182 -11.92 -11.98 9.94
N TYR A 183 -11.44 -11.17 10.89
CA TYR A 183 -10.24 -10.36 10.67
C TYR A 183 -8.97 -11.22 10.57
N TYR A 184 -8.83 -12.28 11.37
CA TYR A 184 -7.69 -13.19 11.25
C TYR A 184 -7.70 -13.99 9.94
N GLN A 185 -8.87 -14.40 9.45
CA GLN A 185 -9.01 -15.07 8.15
C GLN A 185 -8.63 -14.11 7.01
N LYS A 186 -9.06 -12.83 7.07
CA LYS A 186 -8.61 -11.79 6.13
C LYS A 186 -7.10 -11.60 6.20
N ALA A 187 -6.51 -11.57 7.41
CA ALA A 187 -5.06 -11.44 7.57
C ALA A 187 -4.31 -12.62 6.93
N LEU A 188 -4.77 -13.85 7.17
CA LEU A 188 -4.18 -15.06 6.61
C LEU A 188 -4.30 -15.11 5.09
N SER A 189 -5.47 -14.79 4.54
CA SER A 189 -5.71 -14.74 3.09
C SER A 189 -4.81 -13.71 2.39
N THR A 190 -4.56 -12.57 3.03
CA THR A 190 -3.72 -11.50 2.50
C THR A 190 -2.26 -11.94 2.29
N ILE A 191 -1.77 -12.90 3.10
CA ILE A 191 -0.39 -13.41 3.02
C ILE A 191 -0.28 -14.83 2.47
N ARG A 192 -1.36 -15.40 1.91
CA ARG A 192 -1.38 -16.79 1.43
C ARG A 192 -0.24 -17.10 0.47
N ASN A 193 -0.01 -16.22 -0.52
CA ASN A 193 0.93 -16.40 -1.61
C ASN A 193 2.17 -15.49 -1.46
N ILE A 194 2.50 -15.10 -0.24
CA ILE A 194 3.63 -14.21 0.03
C ILE A 194 4.60 -14.89 0.97
N ASP A 195 5.88 -14.75 0.68
CA ASP A 195 6.91 -15.18 1.60
C ASP A 195 6.93 -14.26 2.84
N VAL A 196 6.54 -14.85 3.96
CA VAL A 196 6.53 -14.21 5.28
C VAL A 196 7.18 -15.13 6.31
N PRO A 197 7.79 -14.58 7.36
CA PRO A 197 8.29 -15.41 8.45
C PRO A 197 7.22 -16.36 8.95
N GLN A 198 7.52 -17.65 9.04
CA GLN A 198 6.56 -18.68 9.43
C GLN A 198 5.94 -18.40 10.80
N ARG A 199 6.72 -17.82 11.72
CA ARG A 199 6.24 -17.38 13.03
C ARG A 199 4.99 -16.47 12.93
N ARG A 200 4.89 -15.62 11.91
CA ARG A 200 3.71 -14.77 11.69
C ARG A 200 2.45 -15.60 11.42
N LYS A 201 2.57 -16.62 10.57
CA LYS A 201 1.46 -17.54 10.29
C LYS A 201 1.06 -18.32 11.54
N ALA A 202 2.05 -18.77 12.33
CA ALA A 202 1.80 -19.48 13.58
C ALA A 202 1.00 -18.63 14.58
N VAL A 203 1.33 -17.37 14.76
CA VAL A 203 0.59 -16.46 15.66
C VAL A 203 -0.87 -16.29 15.19
N ILE A 204 -1.09 -16.13 13.87
CA ILE A 204 -2.47 -16.04 13.34
C ILE A 204 -3.22 -17.35 13.58
N TYR A 205 -2.59 -18.51 13.38
CA TYR A 205 -3.21 -19.81 13.65
C TYR A 205 -3.56 -20.00 15.12
N ILE A 206 -2.67 -19.60 16.06
CA ILE A 206 -2.96 -19.63 17.50
C ILE A 206 -4.20 -18.80 17.81
N ASN A 207 -4.28 -17.58 17.29
CA ASN A 207 -5.39 -16.68 17.57
C ASN A 207 -6.71 -17.18 16.98
N ILE A 208 -6.69 -17.75 15.77
CA ILE A 208 -7.86 -18.43 15.19
C ILE A 208 -8.24 -19.64 16.04
N GLY A 209 -7.25 -20.43 16.44
CA GLY A 209 -7.45 -21.58 17.32
C GLY A 209 -8.09 -21.18 18.64
N TRP A 210 -7.59 -20.12 19.27
CA TRP A 210 -8.12 -19.60 20.53
C TRP A 210 -9.57 -19.12 20.39
N ALA A 211 -9.87 -18.32 19.36
CA ALA A 211 -11.24 -17.87 19.10
C ALA A 211 -12.22 -19.04 18.90
N ASN A 212 -11.79 -20.09 18.17
CA ASN A 212 -12.60 -21.30 18.02
C ASN A 212 -12.76 -22.07 19.34
N TYR A 213 -11.72 -22.10 20.19
CA TYR A 213 -11.79 -22.72 21.51
C TYR A 213 -12.85 -22.04 22.40
N GLU A 214 -12.82 -20.71 22.46
CA GLU A 214 -13.80 -19.92 23.22
C GLU A 214 -15.25 -20.08 22.69
N LEU A 215 -15.40 -20.27 21.38
CA LEU A 215 -16.68 -20.62 20.74
C LEU A 215 -17.06 -22.09 20.93
N LYS A 216 -16.28 -22.89 21.69
CA LYS A 216 -16.46 -24.34 21.89
C LYS A 216 -16.42 -25.15 20.58
N LYS A 217 -15.85 -24.60 19.50
CA LYS A 217 -15.58 -25.28 18.23
C LYS A 217 -14.25 -26.05 18.35
N TYR A 218 -14.22 -27.06 19.22
CA TYR A 218 -12.98 -27.72 19.62
C TYR A 218 -12.26 -28.44 18.48
N LYS A 219 -12.99 -29.02 17.52
CA LYS A 219 -12.41 -29.68 16.35
C LYS A 219 -11.68 -28.70 15.45
N GLU A 220 -12.29 -27.56 15.16
CA GLU A 220 -11.69 -26.47 14.40
C GLU A 220 -10.49 -25.87 15.13
N SER A 221 -10.62 -25.64 16.43
CA SER A 221 -9.54 -25.17 17.28
C SER A 221 -8.31 -26.07 17.20
N LYS A 222 -8.50 -27.39 17.36
CA LYS A 222 -7.46 -28.42 17.23
C LYS A 222 -6.67 -28.27 15.93
N ILE A 223 -7.37 -28.19 14.79
CA ILE A 223 -6.74 -28.06 13.47
C ILE A 223 -5.80 -26.84 13.40
N TYR A 224 -6.22 -25.70 13.93
CA TYR A 224 -5.40 -24.49 13.89
C TYR A 224 -4.23 -24.53 14.86
N TYR A 225 -4.42 -25.06 16.06
CA TYR A 225 -3.30 -25.25 17.00
C TYR A 225 -2.27 -26.25 16.49
N GLU A 226 -2.67 -27.35 15.83
CA GLU A 226 -1.75 -28.29 15.21
C GLU A 226 -0.97 -27.65 14.04
N LYS A 227 -1.61 -26.77 13.23
CA LYS A 227 -0.90 -25.99 12.20
C LYS A 227 0.12 -25.04 12.81
N ALA A 228 -0.22 -24.40 13.92
CA ALA A 228 0.71 -23.52 14.64
C ALA A 228 1.86 -24.32 15.23
N LEU A 229 1.56 -25.44 15.89
CA LEU A 229 2.55 -26.29 16.56
C LEU A 229 3.63 -26.79 15.61
N LYS A 230 3.26 -27.25 14.39
CA LYS A 230 4.22 -27.67 13.35
C LYS A 230 5.27 -26.61 13.04
N ILE A 231 4.88 -25.33 13.09
CA ILE A 231 5.78 -24.21 12.84
C ILE A 231 6.64 -23.90 14.07
N ILE A 232 6.01 -23.92 15.25
CA ILE A 232 6.65 -23.50 16.51
C ILE A 232 7.67 -24.52 16.97
N GLU A 233 7.42 -25.81 16.77
CA GLU A 233 8.38 -26.89 17.07
C GLU A 233 9.71 -26.70 16.33
N VAL A 234 9.67 -26.24 15.07
CA VAL A 234 10.87 -25.93 14.29
C VAL A 234 11.61 -24.70 14.84
N THR A 235 10.87 -23.70 15.30
CA THR A 235 11.47 -22.45 15.86
C THR A 235 11.92 -22.58 17.30
N SER A 236 11.50 -23.64 17.99
CA SER A 236 11.81 -23.93 19.40
C SER A 236 11.46 -22.80 20.37
N ASP A 237 10.42 -21.99 20.06
CA ASP A 237 9.94 -20.91 20.91
C ASP A 237 9.15 -21.49 22.10
N LYS A 238 9.82 -21.66 23.24
CA LYS A 238 9.29 -22.34 24.42
C LYS A 238 8.01 -21.72 24.97
N PHE A 239 7.85 -20.38 24.91
CA PHE A 239 6.63 -19.72 25.37
C PHE A 239 5.42 -20.09 24.52
N PHE A 240 5.57 -20.08 23.20
CA PHE A 240 4.50 -20.51 22.31
C PHE A 240 4.25 -22.02 22.39
N LEU A 241 5.29 -22.83 22.58
CA LEU A 241 5.12 -24.28 22.77
C LEU A 241 4.26 -24.60 23.99
N VAL A 242 4.56 -23.98 25.15
CA VAL A 242 3.76 -24.16 26.37
C VAL A 242 2.30 -23.79 26.13
N SER A 243 2.05 -22.60 25.54
CA SER A 243 0.69 -22.15 25.25
C SER A 243 -0.07 -23.11 24.30
N CYS A 244 0.61 -23.59 23.25
CA CYS A 244 -0.01 -24.55 22.32
C CYS A 244 -0.31 -25.89 23.00
N TYR A 245 0.63 -26.42 23.78
CA TYR A 245 0.43 -27.70 24.47
C TYR A 245 -0.66 -27.59 25.55
N ALA A 246 -0.70 -26.48 26.31
CA ALA A 246 -1.77 -26.22 27.27
C ALA A 246 -3.15 -26.28 26.63
N THR A 247 -3.30 -25.50 25.54
CA THR A 247 -4.60 -25.44 24.87
C THR A 247 -4.96 -26.74 24.17
N LEU A 248 -4.02 -27.43 23.53
CA LEU A 248 -4.26 -28.75 22.97
C LEU A 248 -4.67 -29.76 24.04
N ALA A 249 -4.03 -29.76 25.21
CA ALA A 249 -4.43 -30.61 26.32
C ALA A 249 -5.89 -30.33 26.74
N LYS A 250 -6.27 -29.07 26.90
CA LYS A 250 -7.66 -28.67 27.22
C LYS A 250 -8.66 -29.06 26.11
N ILE A 251 -8.29 -28.91 24.84
CA ILE A 251 -9.12 -29.32 23.70
C ILE A 251 -9.36 -30.82 23.73
N HIS A 252 -8.30 -31.64 23.91
CA HIS A 252 -8.42 -33.07 23.98
C HIS A 252 -9.22 -33.51 25.22
N LEU A 253 -9.08 -32.84 26.37
CA LEU A 253 -9.93 -33.05 27.54
C LEU A 253 -11.41 -32.77 27.22
N ALA A 254 -11.72 -31.67 26.53
CA ALA A 254 -13.08 -31.31 26.13
C ALA A 254 -13.66 -32.30 25.11
N LEU A 255 -12.83 -32.92 24.29
CA LEU A 255 -13.22 -34.00 23.34
C LEU A 255 -13.22 -35.38 23.99
N ASN A 256 -12.90 -35.51 25.28
CA ASN A 256 -12.74 -36.76 26.02
C ASN A 256 -11.65 -37.70 25.45
N GLU A 257 -10.63 -37.13 24.82
CA GLU A 257 -9.46 -37.84 24.26
C GLU A 257 -8.33 -37.81 25.33
N ILE A 258 -8.47 -38.65 26.37
CA ILE A 258 -7.70 -38.57 27.62
C ILE A 258 -6.21 -38.87 27.43
N GLU A 259 -5.86 -39.82 26.55
CA GLU A 259 -4.46 -40.18 26.29
C GLU A 259 -3.69 -39.04 25.61
N GLU A 260 -4.28 -38.45 24.57
CA GLU A 260 -3.71 -37.29 23.87
C GLU A 260 -3.59 -36.08 24.78
N ALA A 261 -4.63 -35.79 25.58
CA ALA A 261 -4.59 -34.73 26.58
C ALA A 261 -3.44 -34.92 27.57
N SER A 262 -3.25 -36.18 28.05
CA SER A 262 -2.15 -36.52 28.97
C SER A 262 -0.75 -36.32 28.34
N ASN A 263 -0.61 -36.68 27.05
CA ASN A 263 0.63 -36.50 26.32
C ASN A 263 0.98 -34.98 26.17
N TYR A 264 0.00 -34.16 25.79
CA TYR A 264 0.23 -32.71 25.69
C TYR A 264 0.48 -32.04 27.05
N ALA A 265 -0.25 -32.43 28.10
CA ALA A 265 -0.01 -31.96 29.47
C ALA A 265 1.41 -32.28 29.96
N LYS A 266 1.91 -33.49 29.68
CA LYS A 266 3.27 -33.88 30.01
C LYS A 266 4.32 -33.03 29.30
N LYS A 267 4.16 -32.79 28.00
CA LYS A 267 5.04 -31.90 27.21
C LYS A 267 5.03 -30.47 27.77
N MET A 268 3.84 -29.93 28.05
CA MET A 268 3.64 -28.64 28.68
C MET A 268 4.41 -28.53 30.01
N ASN A 269 4.17 -29.47 30.93
CA ASN A 269 4.80 -29.48 32.26
C ASN A 269 6.33 -29.53 32.18
N THR A 270 6.89 -30.31 31.25
CA THR A 270 8.34 -30.36 31.04
C THR A 270 8.90 -28.97 30.73
N ILE A 271 8.32 -28.27 29.75
CA ILE A 271 8.81 -26.97 29.33
C ILE A 271 8.50 -25.88 30.37
N SER A 272 7.33 -25.93 31.03
CA SER A 272 6.96 -24.99 32.08
C SER A 272 7.95 -25.01 33.24
N ASN A 273 8.40 -26.21 33.64
CA ASN A 273 9.42 -26.36 34.68
C ASN A 273 10.79 -25.84 34.25
N GLU A 274 11.13 -25.98 32.98
CA GLU A 274 12.37 -25.39 32.43
C GLU A 274 12.31 -23.86 32.41
N LEU A 275 11.16 -23.29 32.04
CA LEU A 275 10.94 -21.83 31.97
C LEU A 275 10.85 -21.21 33.38
N LYS A 276 10.47 -21.98 34.40
CA LYS A 276 10.23 -21.53 35.80
C LYS A 276 9.21 -20.38 35.88
N VAL A 277 8.22 -20.35 34.98
CA VAL A 277 7.14 -19.36 34.99
C VAL A 277 5.99 -19.92 35.82
N SER A 278 5.72 -19.30 36.95
CA SER A 278 4.73 -19.77 37.92
C SER A 278 3.35 -20.00 37.35
N SER A 279 2.86 -19.10 36.51
CA SER A 279 1.53 -19.23 35.86
C SER A 279 1.43 -20.47 34.97
N PHE A 280 2.47 -20.78 34.21
CA PHE A 280 2.48 -22.00 33.38
C PHE A 280 2.54 -23.28 34.19
N ILE A 281 3.31 -23.25 35.32
CA ILE A 281 3.40 -24.38 36.22
C ILE A 281 2.04 -24.66 36.85
N THR A 282 1.35 -23.63 37.36
CA THR A 282 0.03 -23.75 37.97
C THR A 282 -1.02 -24.25 36.97
N GLU A 283 -1.01 -23.70 35.75
CA GLU A 283 -1.91 -24.13 34.67
C GLU A 283 -1.69 -25.60 34.31
N GLY A 284 -0.43 -26.05 34.20
CA GLY A 284 -0.07 -27.44 33.94
C GLY A 284 -0.48 -28.38 35.08
N GLN A 285 -0.38 -27.94 36.31
CA GLN A 285 -0.85 -28.68 37.49
C GLN A 285 -2.39 -28.84 37.49
N LEU A 286 -3.14 -27.78 37.16
CA LEU A 286 -4.59 -27.82 37.01
C LEU A 286 -5.04 -28.83 35.93
N ILE A 287 -4.44 -28.77 34.76
CA ILE A 287 -4.73 -29.70 33.67
C ILE A 287 -4.40 -31.14 34.11
N SER A 288 -3.29 -31.34 34.83
CA SER A 288 -2.89 -32.67 35.33
C SER A 288 -3.86 -33.21 36.39
N ALA A 289 -4.33 -32.37 37.32
CA ALA A 289 -5.32 -32.75 38.31
C ALA A 289 -6.68 -33.10 37.67
N GLU A 290 -7.11 -32.34 36.66
CA GLU A 290 -8.33 -32.66 35.90
C GLU A 290 -8.20 -33.99 35.15
N LEU A 291 -7.04 -34.28 34.56
CA LEU A 291 -6.73 -35.54 33.93
C LEU A 291 -6.82 -36.72 34.90
N GLU A 292 -6.22 -36.59 36.10
CA GLU A 292 -6.29 -37.64 37.12
C GLU A 292 -7.73 -37.88 37.62
N LEU A 293 -8.52 -36.80 37.76
CA LEU A 293 -9.93 -36.91 38.06
C LEU A 293 -10.70 -37.68 36.96
N LYS A 294 -10.45 -37.37 35.68
CA LYS A 294 -11.08 -38.03 34.52
C LYS A 294 -10.68 -39.51 34.40
N LYS A 295 -9.45 -39.87 34.82
CA LYS A 295 -9.00 -41.29 34.89
C LYS A 295 -9.56 -42.04 36.11
N GLY A 296 -10.25 -41.36 37.02
CA GLY A 296 -10.75 -41.97 38.28
C GLY A 296 -9.71 -42.05 39.39
N ASN A 297 -8.54 -41.44 39.23
CA ASN A 297 -7.48 -41.43 40.22
C ASN A 297 -7.71 -40.30 41.25
N ILE A 298 -8.77 -40.44 42.08
CA ILE A 298 -9.29 -39.36 42.94
C ILE A 298 -8.25 -38.88 43.94
N GLU A 299 -7.48 -39.79 44.59
CA GLU A 299 -6.45 -39.41 45.55
C GLU A 299 -5.34 -38.57 44.92
N ALA A 300 -4.89 -38.94 43.72
CA ALA A 300 -3.88 -38.16 42.98
C ALA A 300 -4.41 -36.77 42.58
N ALA A 301 -5.63 -36.69 42.07
CA ALA A 301 -6.30 -35.46 41.74
C ALA A 301 -6.44 -34.54 42.95
N LEU A 302 -6.84 -35.09 44.10
CA LEU A 302 -7.02 -34.37 45.36
C LEU A 302 -5.70 -33.79 45.82
N LYS A 303 -4.65 -34.61 45.90
CA LYS A 303 -3.30 -34.14 46.30
C LYS A 303 -2.80 -32.99 45.42
N MET A 304 -2.99 -33.08 44.12
CA MET A 304 -2.61 -32.00 43.20
C MET A 304 -3.45 -30.74 43.44
N GLY A 305 -4.77 -30.86 43.52
CA GLY A 305 -5.68 -29.73 43.74
C GLY A 305 -5.40 -29.00 45.06
N GLU A 306 -5.21 -29.74 46.18
CA GLU A 306 -4.86 -29.16 47.48
C GLU A 306 -3.47 -28.50 47.45
N SER A 307 -2.51 -29.05 46.71
CA SER A 307 -1.19 -28.43 46.53
C SER A 307 -1.27 -27.09 45.81
N ILE A 308 -2.12 -27.01 44.77
CA ILE A 308 -2.35 -25.74 44.04
C ILE A 308 -3.02 -24.72 44.98
N LEU A 309 -4.03 -25.15 45.74
CA LEU A 309 -4.75 -24.30 46.68
C LEU A 309 -3.80 -23.72 47.77
N ALA A 310 -2.92 -24.56 48.30
CA ALA A 310 -1.94 -24.15 49.32
C ALA A 310 -0.90 -23.14 48.79
N GLY A 311 -0.59 -23.20 47.51
CA GLY A 311 0.31 -22.26 46.81
C GLY A 311 -0.37 -21.05 46.20
N LEU A 312 -1.69 -20.91 46.31
CA LEU A 312 -2.46 -19.87 45.66
C LEU A 312 -2.21 -18.49 46.31
N ASP A 313 -1.73 -17.53 45.50
CA ASP A 313 -1.60 -16.14 45.96
C ASP A 313 -2.98 -15.46 46.07
N LYS A 314 -3.15 -14.62 47.07
CA LYS A 314 -4.36 -13.79 47.24
C LYS A 314 -4.66 -12.93 45.99
N ASN A 315 -3.61 -12.47 45.33
CA ASN A 315 -3.71 -11.66 44.12
C ASN A 315 -3.83 -12.48 42.80
N SER A 316 -3.93 -13.82 42.90
CA SER A 316 -4.14 -14.65 41.73
C SER A 316 -5.43 -14.27 41.00
N ASP A 317 -5.39 -14.41 39.70
CA ASP A 317 -6.51 -14.09 38.80
C ASP A 317 -7.80 -14.83 39.19
N ASN A 318 -8.94 -14.14 39.10
CA ASN A 318 -10.26 -14.70 39.43
C ASN A 318 -10.63 -15.89 38.56
N GLU A 319 -10.22 -15.94 37.30
CA GLU A 319 -10.48 -17.08 36.42
C GLU A 319 -9.68 -18.33 36.84
N LEU A 320 -8.43 -18.15 37.27
CA LEU A 320 -7.64 -19.22 37.87
C LEU A 320 -8.31 -19.79 39.13
N LYS A 321 -8.77 -18.90 40.03
CA LYS A 321 -9.47 -19.28 41.25
C LYS A 321 -10.78 -20.01 40.95
N LEU A 322 -11.55 -19.49 40.02
CA LEU A 322 -12.80 -20.11 39.54
C LEU A 322 -12.54 -21.55 39.06
N ASN A 323 -11.53 -21.75 38.21
CA ASN A 323 -11.20 -23.05 37.64
C ASN A 323 -10.70 -24.04 38.73
N LEU A 324 -9.90 -23.54 39.66
CA LEU A 324 -9.39 -24.37 40.76
C LEU A 324 -10.51 -24.81 41.70
N TYR A 325 -11.38 -23.90 42.12
CA TYR A 325 -12.49 -24.23 43.04
C TYR A 325 -13.55 -25.12 42.35
N ASP A 326 -13.83 -24.95 41.07
CA ASP A 326 -14.68 -25.86 40.29
C ASP A 326 -14.08 -27.29 40.22
N LEU A 327 -12.77 -27.37 39.99
CA LEU A 327 -12.07 -28.64 39.95
C LEU A 327 -12.07 -29.32 41.34
N LEU A 328 -11.75 -28.60 42.41
CA LEU A 328 -11.74 -29.14 43.80
C LEU A 328 -13.16 -29.56 44.21
N TYR A 329 -14.19 -28.78 43.87
CA TYR A 329 -15.59 -29.16 44.10
C TYR A 329 -15.88 -30.54 43.48
N LYS A 330 -15.51 -30.73 42.22
CA LYS A 330 -15.71 -32.00 41.50
C LYS A 330 -14.89 -33.14 42.11
N ILE A 331 -13.65 -32.89 42.51
CA ILE A 331 -12.78 -33.88 43.15
C ILE A 331 -13.40 -34.33 44.49
N TYR A 332 -13.82 -33.39 45.34
CA TYR A 332 -14.42 -33.75 46.63
C TYR A 332 -15.80 -34.42 46.48
N GLN A 333 -16.54 -34.14 45.40
CA GLN A 333 -17.74 -34.93 45.08
C GLN A 333 -17.37 -36.40 44.76
N ALA A 334 -16.34 -36.62 43.96
CA ALA A 334 -15.87 -37.94 43.60
C ALA A 334 -15.26 -38.67 44.80
N ASP A 335 -14.60 -37.96 45.72
CA ASP A 335 -14.06 -38.42 47.00
C ASP A 335 -15.15 -38.72 48.07
N LYS A 336 -16.43 -38.44 47.73
CA LYS A 336 -17.58 -38.59 48.65
C LYS A 336 -17.43 -37.78 49.95
N ASN A 337 -16.82 -36.60 49.89
CA ASN A 337 -16.66 -35.65 51.01
C ASN A 337 -17.60 -34.44 50.82
N PRO A 338 -18.89 -34.57 51.25
CA PRO A 338 -19.89 -33.53 50.99
C PRO A 338 -19.59 -32.20 51.70
N LYS A 339 -18.92 -32.24 52.87
CA LYS A 339 -18.58 -31.03 53.60
C LYS A 339 -17.58 -30.18 52.81
N LYS A 340 -16.45 -30.75 52.45
CA LYS A 340 -15.42 -30.05 51.67
C LYS A 340 -15.93 -29.70 50.27
N SER A 341 -16.74 -30.56 49.64
CA SER A 341 -17.39 -30.24 48.37
C SER A 341 -18.25 -28.99 48.48
N LEU A 342 -19.05 -28.85 49.54
CA LEU A 342 -19.86 -27.62 49.75
C LEU A 342 -18.98 -26.39 49.98
N GLU A 343 -17.92 -26.49 50.76
CA GLU A 343 -16.96 -25.39 50.99
C GLU A 343 -16.36 -24.92 49.63
N MET A 344 -15.89 -25.83 48.79
CA MET A 344 -15.34 -25.48 47.46
C MET A 344 -16.40 -24.92 46.52
N PHE A 345 -17.63 -25.41 46.60
CA PHE A 345 -18.74 -24.86 45.82
C PHE A 345 -19.10 -23.42 46.21
N GLN A 346 -19.03 -23.09 47.50
CA GLN A 346 -19.24 -21.71 47.96
C GLN A 346 -18.19 -20.76 47.38
N GLU A 347 -16.92 -21.12 47.47
CA GLU A 347 -15.82 -20.36 46.88
C GLU A 347 -15.96 -20.26 45.36
N TYR A 348 -16.26 -21.36 44.66
CA TYR A 348 -16.55 -21.37 43.25
C TYR A 348 -17.64 -20.36 42.88
N SER A 349 -18.74 -20.29 43.65
CA SER A 349 -19.86 -19.36 43.38
C SER A 349 -19.44 -17.91 43.50
N ILE A 350 -18.61 -17.56 44.50
CA ILE A 350 -18.08 -16.19 44.70
C ILE A 350 -17.26 -15.76 43.48
N TYR A 351 -16.33 -16.63 43.04
CA TYR A 351 -15.48 -16.28 41.88
C TYR A 351 -16.25 -16.35 40.55
N LYS A 352 -17.27 -17.19 40.43
CA LYS A 352 -18.17 -17.23 39.29
C LYS A 352 -18.89 -15.91 39.09
N ASP A 353 -19.42 -15.34 40.17
CA ASP A 353 -20.10 -14.05 40.11
C ASP A 353 -19.11 -12.91 39.76
N SER A 354 -17.90 -12.96 40.31
CA SER A 354 -16.83 -12.00 39.99
C SER A 354 -16.43 -12.05 38.52
N VAL A 355 -16.19 -13.25 37.99
CA VAL A 355 -15.84 -13.44 36.56
C VAL A 355 -17.01 -13.06 35.65
N GLN A 356 -18.26 -13.38 36.06
CA GLN A 356 -19.45 -12.96 35.29
C GLN A 356 -19.59 -11.45 35.24
N LEU A 357 -19.32 -10.74 36.34
CA LEU A 357 -19.32 -9.28 36.37
C LEU A 357 -18.26 -8.70 35.40
N GLU A 358 -17.06 -9.27 35.37
CA GLU A 358 -16.00 -8.87 34.43
C GLU A 358 -16.42 -9.12 32.97
N ARG A 359 -17.02 -10.27 32.68
CA ARG A 359 -17.54 -10.60 31.35
C ARG A 359 -18.68 -9.64 30.91
N ASN A 360 -19.56 -9.26 31.83
CA ASN A 360 -20.61 -8.28 31.55
C ASN A 360 -20.02 -6.90 31.22
N LYS A 361 -18.96 -6.46 31.94
CA LYS A 361 -18.23 -5.23 31.60
C LYS A 361 -17.62 -5.30 30.21
N LEU A 362 -16.98 -6.44 29.84
CA LEU A 362 -16.42 -6.62 28.52
C LEU A 362 -17.51 -6.63 27.44
N THR A 363 -18.71 -7.15 27.73
CA THR A 363 -19.84 -7.10 26.80
C THR A 363 -20.28 -5.66 26.51
N LEU A 364 -20.36 -4.81 27.53
CA LEU A 364 -20.66 -3.38 27.32
C LEU A 364 -19.56 -2.69 26.51
N ILE A 365 -18.29 -2.94 26.84
CA ILE A 365 -17.16 -2.42 26.07
C ILE A 365 -17.24 -2.87 24.62
N ARG A 366 -17.58 -4.13 24.36
CA ARG A 366 -17.72 -4.69 23.01
C ARG A 366 -18.76 -3.94 22.19
N GLU A 367 -19.95 -3.69 22.76
CA GLU A 367 -21.02 -2.97 22.03
C GLU A 367 -20.60 -1.52 21.72
N VAL A 368 -20.01 -0.81 22.69
CA VAL A 368 -19.49 0.55 22.48
C VAL A 368 -18.40 0.57 21.41
N VAL A 369 -17.41 -0.32 21.51
CA VAL A 369 -16.30 -0.38 20.54
C VAL A 369 -16.81 -0.72 19.14
N LYS A 370 -17.82 -1.60 19.03
CA LYS A 370 -18.43 -1.94 17.74
C LYS A 370 -19.08 -0.72 17.10
N ILE A 371 -19.96 -0.02 17.83
CA ILE A 371 -20.64 1.18 17.31
C ILE A 371 -19.61 2.24 16.89
N GLU A 372 -18.66 2.55 17.76
CA GLU A 372 -17.63 3.56 17.48
C GLU A 372 -16.74 3.21 16.28
N PHE A 373 -16.49 1.92 16.05
CA PHE A 373 -15.69 1.49 14.90
C PHE A 373 -16.51 1.48 13.61
N ASP A 374 -17.78 1.11 13.66
CA ASP A 374 -18.71 1.18 12.52
C ASP A 374 -18.90 2.65 12.09
N ASP A 375 -19.06 3.58 13.02
CA ASP A 375 -19.11 5.02 12.76
C ASP A 375 -17.81 5.52 12.10
N LEU A 376 -16.64 5.09 12.60
CA LEU A 376 -15.35 5.40 12.01
C LEU A 376 -15.22 4.89 10.57
N LEU A 377 -15.71 3.68 10.29
CA LEU A 377 -15.71 3.13 8.93
C LEU A 377 -16.59 3.96 8.01
N LEU A 378 -17.81 4.31 8.45
CA LEU A 378 -18.74 5.12 7.69
C LEU A 378 -18.17 6.52 7.38
N GLU A 379 -17.60 7.20 8.37
CA GLU A 379 -16.95 8.50 8.18
C GLU A 379 -15.82 8.44 7.15
N ASN A 380 -14.98 7.39 7.23
CA ASN A 380 -13.90 7.19 6.26
C ASN A 380 -14.40 6.89 4.86
N GLU A 381 -15.50 6.14 4.71
CA GLU A 381 -16.13 5.88 3.41
C GLU A 381 -16.68 7.16 2.78
N GLN A 382 -17.39 7.95 3.56
CA GLN A 382 -17.92 9.26 3.13
C GLN A 382 -16.77 10.20 2.69
N LYS A 383 -15.69 10.25 3.47
CA LYS A 383 -14.50 11.03 3.12
C LYS A 383 -13.87 10.56 1.81
N MET A 384 -13.73 9.25 1.62
CA MET A 384 -13.20 8.69 0.37
C MET A 384 -14.09 8.98 -0.83
N GLN A 385 -15.41 8.92 -0.68
CA GLN A 385 -16.36 9.28 -1.74
C GLN A 385 -16.22 10.75 -2.12
N LYS A 386 -16.12 11.64 -1.11
CA LYS A 386 -15.90 13.07 -1.34
C LYS A 386 -14.57 13.34 -2.06
N GLU A 387 -13.47 12.72 -1.62
CA GLU A 387 -12.16 12.85 -2.29
C GLU A 387 -12.20 12.37 -3.75
N LYS A 388 -12.92 11.27 -4.04
CA LYS A 388 -13.13 10.78 -5.41
C LYS A 388 -13.92 11.77 -6.26
N ALA A 389 -15.04 12.26 -5.74
CA ALA A 389 -15.87 13.25 -6.44
C ALA A 389 -15.09 14.54 -6.75
N GLU A 390 -14.30 15.03 -5.81
CA GLU A 390 -13.42 16.20 -6.03
C GLU A 390 -12.34 15.92 -7.08
N ALA A 391 -11.76 14.72 -7.08
CA ALA A 391 -10.77 14.33 -8.08
C ALA A 391 -11.38 14.22 -9.49
N GLU A 392 -12.59 13.66 -9.61
CA GLU A 392 -13.33 13.57 -10.86
C GLU A 392 -13.70 14.97 -11.38
N LEU A 393 -14.17 15.86 -10.52
CA LEU A 393 -14.48 17.24 -10.87
C LEU A 393 -13.23 17.97 -11.41
N LYS A 394 -12.09 17.84 -10.73
CA LYS A 394 -10.82 18.41 -11.21
C LYS A 394 -10.37 17.83 -12.55
N TYR A 395 -10.57 16.53 -12.77
CA TYR A 395 -10.26 15.90 -14.04
C TYR A 395 -11.17 16.45 -15.16
N GLN A 396 -12.48 16.57 -14.92
CA GLN A 396 -13.43 17.17 -15.85
C GLN A 396 -13.05 18.62 -16.19
N GLN A 397 -12.74 19.44 -15.18
CA GLN A 397 -12.31 20.83 -15.39
C GLN A 397 -11.08 20.93 -16.28
N LYS A 398 -10.06 20.07 -16.08
CA LYS A 398 -8.88 20.01 -16.94
C LYS A 398 -9.24 19.62 -18.37
N THR A 399 -10.11 18.63 -18.53
CA THR A 399 -10.56 18.17 -19.85
C THR A 399 -11.30 19.25 -20.59
N TYR A 400 -12.24 19.95 -19.94
CA TYR A 400 -12.95 21.10 -20.54
C TYR A 400 -11.99 22.26 -20.88
N GLY A 401 -10.99 22.52 -20.05
CA GLY A 401 -9.95 23.52 -20.33
C GLY A 401 -9.15 23.19 -21.60
N ILE A 402 -8.79 21.92 -21.80
CA ILE A 402 -8.08 21.46 -23.01
C ILE A 402 -8.98 21.60 -24.25
N ILE A 403 -10.25 21.19 -24.15
CA ILE A 403 -11.21 21.29 -25.25
C ILE A 403 -11.40 22.76 -25.63
N LEU A 404 -11.62 23.65 -24.68
CA LEU A 404 -11.80 25.08 -24.94
C LEU A 404 -10.55 25.70 -25.59
N GLY A 405 -9.37 25.35 -25.08
CA GLY A 405 -8.09 25.79 -25.68
C GLY A 405 -7.94 25.33 -27.14
N SER A 406 -8.33 24.08 -27.42
CA SER A 406 -8.32 23.54 -28.80
C SER A 406 -9.28 24.26 -29.71
N ILE A 407 -10.48 24.61 -29.26
CA ILE A 407 -11.47 25.38 -30.04
C ILE A 407 -10.93 26.78 -30.33
N ILE A 408 -10.35 27.46 -29.36
CA ILE A 408 -9.75 28.80 -29.54
C ILE A 408 -8.62 28.73 -30.57
N LEU A 409 -7.77 27.71 -30.52
CA LEU A 409 -6.68 27.51 -31.47
C LEU A 409 -7.23 27.32 -32.91
N ILE A 410 -8.23 26.45 -33.07
CA ILE A 410 -8.87 26.23 -34.36
C ILE A 410 -9.49 27.52 -34.92
N MET A 411 -10.21 28.27 -34.08
CA MET A 411 -10.80 29.55 -34.50
C MET A 411 -9.72 30.56 -34.91
N SER A 412 -8.60 30.63 -34.19
CA SER A 412 -7.48 31.49 -34.51
C SER A 412 -6.85 31.13 -35.86
N ILE A 413 -6.70 29.84 -36.14
CA ILE A 413 -6.20 29.34 -37.42
C ILE A 413 -7.18 29.72 -38.57
N LEU A 414 -8.48 29.46 -38.35
CA LEU A 414 -9.51 29.81 -39.35
C LEU A 414 -9.56 31.33 -39.62
N PHE A 415 -9.45 32.14 -38.58
CA PHE A 415 -9.38 33.59 -38.71
C PHE A 415 -8.16 34.04 -39.53
N TYR A 416 -6.98 33.46 -39.24
CA TYR A 416 -5.75 33.72 -39.99
C TYR A 416 -5.90 33.37 -41.47
N PHE A 417 -6.43 32.17 -41.77
CA PHE A 417 -6.69 31.78 -43.17
C PHE A 417 -7.69 32.69 -43.88
N ASN A 418 -8.81 33.03 -43.23
CA ASN A 418 -9.81 33.94 -43.81
C ASN A 418 -9.24 35.33 -44.11
N ARG A 419 -8.43 35.87 -43.15
CA ARG A 419 -7.73 37.15 -43.38
C ARG A 419 -6.75 37.06 -44.55
N ASN A 420 -6.05 35.97 -44.71
CA ASN A 420 -5.09 35.76 -45.79
C ASN A 420 -5.81 35.60 -47.15
N ILE A 421 -6.94 34.90 -47.18
CA ILE A 421 -7.80 34.79 -48.38
C ILE A 421 -8.32 36.16 -48.79
N LYS A 422 -8.85 36.97 -47.85
CA LYS A 422 -9.33 38.33 -48.17
C LYS A 422 -8.21 39.22 -48.73
N LYS A 423 -7.01 39.18 -48.12
CA LYS A 423 -5.85 39.92 -48.63
C LYS A 423 -5.46 39.52 -50.05
N ASN A 424 -5.50 38.20 -50.32
CA ASN A 424 -5.16 37.71 -51.64
C ASN A 424 -6.22 38.06 -52.70
N ARG A 425 -7.52 38.03 -52.36
CA ARG A 425 -8.59 38.48 -53.27
C ARG A 425 -8.41 39.95 -53.62
N LYS A 426 -8.19 40.80 -52.63
CA LYS A 426 -7.97 42.25 -52.86
C LYS A 426 -6.78 42.51 -53.80
N LYS A 427 -5.64 41.81 -53.60
CA LYS A 427 -4.46 41.97 -54.48
C LYS A 427 -4.76 41.51 -55.92
N ARG A 428 -5.55 40.42 -56.09
CA ARG A 428 -5.97 39.95 -57.39
C ARG A 428 -6.84 40.97 -58.11
N ASP A 429 -7.83 41.51 -57.40
CA ASP A 429 -8.75 42.49 -57.95
C ASP A 429 -8.03 43.78 -58.34
N GLU A 430 -7.05 44.26 -57.57
CA GLU A 430 -6.19 45.37 -57.92
C GLU A 430 -5.37 45.12 -59.19
N LEU A 431 -4.81 43.90 -59.37
CA LEU A 431 -4.10 43.56 -60.61
C LEU A 431 -4.99 43.46 -61.84
N LEU A 432 -6.23 42.96 -61.66
CA LEU A 432 -7.21 42.91 -62.77
C LEU A 432 -7.61 44.34 -63.18
N GLN A 433 -7.82 45.25 -62.25
CA GLN A 433 -8.10 46.65 -62.59
C GLN A 433 -6.89 47.31 -63.27
N GLU A 434 -5.64 46.97 -62.93
CA GLU A 434 -4.46 47.51 -63.63
C GLU A 434 -4.42 46.99 -65.10
N ILE A 435 -4.81 45.72 -65.35
CA ILE A 435 -4.90 45.20 -66.68
C ILE A 435 -5.94 45.99 -67.50
N GLU A 436 -7.15 46.26 -66.96
CA GLU A 436 -8.18 47.06 -67.64
C GLU A 436 -7.67 48.48 -67.92
N LYS A 437 -6.97 49.10 -66.98
CA LYS A 437 -6.34 50.44 -67.24
C LYS A 437 -5.31 50.38 -68.36
N LEU A 438 -4.46 49.31 -68.35
CA LEU A 438 -3.44 49.16 -69.41
C LEU A 438 -4.08 48.92 -70.78
N LYS A 439 -5.25 48.26 -70.89
CA LYS A 439 -6.03 48.04 -72.13
C LYS A 439 -6.68 49.34 -72.58
N SER A 440 -7.10 50.22 -71.64
CA SER A 440 -7.78 51.49 -71.96
C SER A 440 -6.82 52.64 -72.22
N ASN A 441 -5.55 52.57 -71.83
CA ASN A 441 -4.57 53.66 -71.97
C ASN A 441 -3.91 53.76 -73.37
N ASP A 442 -4.40 53.03 -74.36
CA ASP A 442 -4.00 53.20 -75.76
C ASP A 442 -4.60 54.48 -76.32
N GLY A 443 -4.04 55.60 -75.92
CA GLY A 443 -4.38 56.97 -76.37
C GLY A 443 -3.64 57.36 -77.60
N HIS A 444 -3.73 56.62 -78.71
CA HIS A 444 -3.51 57.20 -80.08
C HIS A 444 -4.42 56.52 -81.08
N LYS A 445 -5.41 57.35 -81.42
CA LYS A 445 -6.14 57.39 -82.69
C LYS A 445 -5.61 56.52 -83.82
N LEU A 446 -6.41 55.61 -84.30
CA LEU A 446 -7.07 55.78 -85.64
C LEU A 446 -8.04 54.62 -85.87
N VAL A 447 -9.31 55.03 -85.83
CA VAL A 447 -10.38 54.74 -86.74
C VAL A 447 -10.62 53.27 -87.16
N LEU A 448 -11.79 52.84 -86.73
CA LEU A 448 -12.69 51.89 -87.30
C LEU A 448 -12.74 50.46 -86.67
N ASN A 449 -13.80 50.31 -85.94
CA ASN A 449 -14.50 49.02 -85.69
C ASN A 449 -13.71 47.85 -85.12
N SER A 450 -13.40 47.94 -83.92
CA SER A 450 -13.60 46.89 -82.86
C SER A 450 -12.97 47.34 -81.58
N ASN A 451 -13.76 47.38 -80.52
CA ASN A 451 -13.34 47.79 -79.14
C ASN A 451 -12.50 46.72 -78.44
N GLU A 452 -11.58 46.06 -79.13
CA GLU A 452 -10.75 45.06 -78.48
C GLU A 452 -9.27 45.37 -78.66
N PHE A 453 -8.58 45.60 -77.52
CA PHE A 453 -7.12 45.68 -77.46
C PHE A 453 -6.55 44.36 -78.01
N GLN A 454 -5.63 44.43 -78.98
CA GLN A 454 -4.93 43.27 -79.55
C GLN A 454 -3.46 43.30 -79.24
N LEU A 455 -2.88 42.14 -78.85
CA LEU A 455 -1.45 42.00 -78.69
C LEU A 455 -0.75 42.07 -80.04
N VAL A 456 0.38 42.83 -80.12
CA VAL A 456 1.21 42.91 -81.31
C VAL A 456 2.36 41.94 -81.22
N ARG A 457 2.30 40.84 -81.92
CA ARG A 457 3.24 39.71 -81.82
C ARG A 457 4.71 40.15 -82.04
N GLU A 458 4.99 40.88 -83.06
CA GLU A 458 6.34 41.34 -83.44
C GLU A 458 7.00 42.19 -82.29
N LYS A 459 6.22 43.05 -81.68
CA LYS A 459 6.72 43.88 -80.54
C LYS A 459 7.03 43.01 -79.32
N ILE A 460 6.19 42.05 -79.02
CA ILE A 460 6.36 41.13 -77.89
C ILE A 460 7.58 40.27 -78.15
N GLU A 461 7.70 39.63 -79.32
CA GLU A 461 8.85 38.77 -79.62
C GLU A 461 10.17 39.57 -79.62
N LYS A 462 10.16 40.83 -80.04
CA LYS A 462 11.31 41.74 -79.94
C LYS A 462 11.62 42.06 -78.48
N TYR A 463 10.62 42.27 -77.62
CA TYR A 463 10.79 42.58 -76.22
C TYR A 463 11.40 41.40 -75.44
N ILE A 464 10.94 40.18 -75.70
CA ILE A 464 11.43 38.97 -75.00
C ILE A 464 12.68 38.35 -75.64
N ASP A 465 13.07 38.87 -76.82
CA ASP A 465 14.15 38.31 -77.65
C ASP A 465 14.02 36.80 -77.93
N LYS A 466 12.78 36.37 -78.15
CA LYS A 466 12.38 34.97 -78.42
C LYS A 466 11.16 34.93 -79.34
N ALA A 467 11.16 34.01 -80.32
CA ALA A 467 9.98 33.74 -81.10
C ALA A 467 8.94 32.93 -80.31
N LEU A 468 7.71 33.36 -80.29
CA LEU A 468 6.57 32.65 -79.72
C LEU A 468 6.02 31.62 -80.74
N ASN A 469 5.86 30.37 -80.32
CA ASN A 469 5.17 29.39 -81.13
C ASN A 469 3.65 29.67 -81.14
N GLU A 470 2.92 29.05 -82.07
CA GLU A 470 1.47 29.25 -82.20
C GLU A 470 0.68 28.93 -80.93
N THR A 471 1.13 27.93 -80.17
CA THR A 471 0.55 27.56 -78.87
C THR A 471 0.71 28.69 -77.85
N ASP A 472 1.90 29.21 -77.72
CA ASP A 472 2.23 30.28 -76.71
C ASP A 472 1.43 31.56 -77.12
N TRP A 473 1.35 31.86 -78.41
CA TRP A 473 0.60 32.98 -78.88
C TRP A 473 -0.90 32.85 -78.64
N ASN A 474 -1.46 31.66 -78.86
CA ASN A 474 -2.88 31.38 -78.62
C ASN A 474 -3.22 31.47 -77.12
N VAL A 475 -2.35 30.92 -76.24
CA VAL A 475 -2.52 31.03 -74.80
C VAL A 475 -2.48 32.47 -74.30
N LEU A 476 -1.56 33.33 -74.80
CA LEU A 476 -1.53 34.75 -74.50
C LEU A 476 -2.82 35.47 -74.88
N ASN A 477 -3.38 35.19 -76.08
CA ASN A 477 -4.62 35.79 -76.51
C ASN A 477 -5.84 35.34 -75.71
N ILE A 478 -5.88 34.09 -75.27
CA ILE A 478 -6.91 33.61 -74.34
C ILE A 478 -6.78 34.33 -72.98
N LEU A 479 -5.57 34.44 -72.45
CA LEU A 479 -5.32 35.14 -71.22
C LEU A 479 -5.60 36.65 -71.32
N LEU A 480 -5.42 37.25 -72.46
CA LEU A 480 -5.77 38.65 -72.63
C LEU A 480 -7.27 38.91 -72.45
N LYS A 481 -8.11 37.95 -72.84
CA LYS A 481 -9.55 38.01 -72.65
C LYS A 481 -9.96 37.66 -71.21
N GLU A 482 -9.37 36.62 -70.66
CA GLU A 482 -9.73 36.07 -69.36
C GLU A 482 -8.45 35.81 -68.53
N PRO A 483 -7.91 36.83 -67.84
CA PRO A 483 -6.62 36.73 -67.20
C PRO A 483 -6.54 35.75 -65.98
N ASP A 484 -7.63 35.42 -65.34
CA ASP A 484 -7.71 34.54 -64.17
C ASP A 484 -8.28 33.14 -64.50
N ILE A 485 -8.47 32.81 -65.75
CA ILE A 485 -8.93 31.52 -66.24
C ILE A 485 -8.04 30.35 -65.78
N THR A 486 -8.60 29.19 -65.50
CA THR A 486 -7.84 28.00 -65.07
C THR A 486 -7.08 27.36 -66.25
N ASN A 487 -6.05 26.55 -65.99
CA ASN A 487 -5.31 25.85 -67.04
C ASN A 487 -6.19 24.85 -67.77
N LYS A 488 -7.22 24.26 -67.15
CA LYS A 488 -8.16 23.36 -67.76
C LYS A 488 -9.05 24.11 -68.80
N GLU A 489 -9.56 25.25 -68.38
CA GLU A 489 -10.39 26.09 -69.29
C GLU A 489 -9.58 26.67 -70.44
N ILE A 490 -8.27 27.01 -70.20
CA ILE A 490 -7.40 27.41 -71.35
C ILE A 490 -7.22 26.23 -72.32
N ALA A 491 -7.02 25.00 -71.77
CA ALA A 491 -6.84 23.79 -72.54
C ALA A 491 -8.08 23.51 -73.44
N GLU A 492 -9.27 23.65 -72.86
CA GLU A 492 -10.56 23.53 -73.63
C GLU A 492 -10.68 24.56 -74.75
N LYS A 493 -10.38 25.85 -74.47
CA LYS A 493 -10.45 26.94 -75.45
C LYS A 493 -9.36 26.88 -76.52
N ALA A 494 -8.21 26.34 -76.18
CA ALA A 494 -7.08 26.17 -77.09
C ALA A 494 -7.09 24.84 -77.87
N PHE A 495 -8.04 23.93 -77.56
CA PHE A 495 -8.09 22.55 -78.05
C PHE A 495 -6.81 21.78 -77.83
N MET A 496 -6.27 21.85 -76.59
CA MET A 496 -5.01 21.27 -76.24
C MET A 496 -5.10 20.46 -74.90
N SER A 497 -4.03 19.66 -74.59
CA SER A 497 -3.95 19.03 -73.30
C SER A 497 -3.57 20.04 -72.19
N VAL A 498 -4.04 19.78 -70.98
CA VAL A 498 -3.69 20.60 -69.78
C VAL A 498 -2.17 20.66 -69.54
N ASP A 499 -1.46 19.57 -69.83
CA ASP A 499 0.02 19.48 -69.67
C ASP A 499 0.71 20.33 -70.79
N GLY A 500 0.15 20.36 -71.99
CA GLY A 500 0.61 21.23 -73.07
C GLY A 500 0.51 22.70 -72.70
N ILE A 501 -0.66 23.12 -72.14
CA ILE A 501 -0.86 24.48 -71.61
C ILE A 501 0.12 24.75 -70.45
N GLY A 502 0.27 23.84 -69.53
CA GLY A 502 1.25 23.97 -68.41
C GLY A 502 2.69 24.17 -68.88
N SER A 503 3.05 23.53 -70.03
CA SER A 503 4.39 23.66 -70.61
C SER A 503 4.55 25.01 -71.37
N SER A 504 3.53 25.44 -72.07
CA SER A 504 3.47 26.77 -72.73
C SER A 504 3.60 27.91 -71.69
N LEU A 505 2.80 27.86 -70.64
CA LEU A 505 2.86 28.86 -69.54
C LEU A 505 4.25 28.88 -68.84
N ARG A 506 4.84 27.73 -68.59
CA ARG A 506 6.18 27.67 -67.96
C ARG A 506 7.23 28.36 -68.84
N ARG A 507 7.21 28.10 -70.15
CA ARG A 507 8.13 28.79 -71.12
C ARG A 507 7.94 30.29 -71.05
N MET A 508 6.68 30.75 -71.22
CA MET A 508 6.38 32.16 -71.19
C MET A 508 6.74 32.86 -69.87
N TYR A 509 6.55 32.19 -68.73
CA TYR A 509 6.99 32.75 -67.49
C TYR A 509 8.53 33.00 -67.43
N VAL A 510 9.30 32.14 -68.05
CA VAL A 510 10.74 32.35 -68.23
C VAL A 510 11.02 33.47 -69.23
N TYR A 511 10.41 33.49 -70.35
CA TYR A 511 10.60 34.51 -71.40
C TYR A 511 10.29 35.92 -70.95
N PHE A 512 9.25 36.07 -70.10
CA PHE A 512 8.82 37.36 -69.55
C PHE A 512 9.42 37.66 -68.14
N ASP A 513 10.36 36.84 -67.63
CA ASP A 513 10.95 36.94 -66.29
C ASP A 513 9.91 37.09 -65.16
N ILE A 514 8.86 36.27 -65.21
CA ILE A 514 7.78 36.30 -64.23
C ILE A 514 8.21 35.57 -62.97
N LYS A 515 8.69 36.31 -61.97
CA LYS A 515 9.18 35.80 -60.66
C LYS A 515 8.07 35.57 -59.65
N GLU A 516 6.93 36.20 -59.83
CA GLU A 516 5.82 36.10 -58.86
C GLU A 516 5.24 34.69 -58.83
N SER A 517 5.05 34.11 -57.62
CA SER A 517 4.61 32.72 -57.47
C SER A 517 3.07 32.55 -57.54
N LYS A 518 2.30 33.59 -57.20
CA LYS A 518 0.87 33.45 -56.90
C LYS A 518 -0.08 33.89 -58.01
N TYR A 519 0.23 34.92 -58.77
CA TYR A 519 -0.65 35.43 -59.84
C TYR A 519 0.06 35.43 -61.22
N LYS A 520 0.82 34.39 -61.48
CA LYS A 520 1.71 34.29 -62.63
C LYS A 520 1.06 34.57 -63.95
N LYS A 521 -0.21 34.09 -64.19
CA LYS A 521 -0.93 34.32 -65.41
C LYS A 521 -1.31 35.81 -65.62
N ILE A 522 -1.75 36.44 -64.50
CA ILE A 522 -2.08 37.86 -64.53
C ILE A 522 -0.82 38.71 -64.79
N SER A 523 0.28 38.39 -64.09
CA SER A 523 1.55 39.09 -64.30
C SER A 523 2.13 38.87 -65.67
N LEU A 524 1.94 37.65 -66.28
CA LEU A 524 2.33 37.36 -67.64
C LEU A 524 1.59 38.26 -68.64
N ILE A 525 0.26 38.32 -68.52
CA ILE A 525 -0.49 39.12 -69.47
C ILE A 525 -0.26 40.63 -69.30
N MET A 526 0.00 41.12 -68.06
CA MET A 526 0.40 42.51 -67.87
C MET A 526 1.74 42.79 -68.56
N ALA A 527 2.72 41.90 -68.42
CA ALA A 527 4.00 42.05 -69.12
C ALA A 527 3.83 42.00 -70.67
N ALA A 528 2.99 41.11 -71.17
CA ALA A 528 2.72 41.03 -72.62
C ALA A 528 2.01 42.28 -73.14
N ILE A 529 1.05 42.84 -72.43
CA ILE A 529 0.41 44.11 -72.77
C ILE A 529 1.43 45.26 -72.78
N LYS A 530 2.28 45.37 -71.73
CA LYS A 530 3.33 46.40 -71.71
C LYS A 530 4.35 46.25 -72.84
N ALA A 531 4.67 45.04 -73.25
CA ALA A 531 5.59 44.78 -74.36
C ALA A 531 4.95 45.06 -75.75
N SER A 532 3.63 44.97 -75.79
CA SER A 532 2.83 45.22 -77.06
C SER A 532 2.60 46.70 -77.33
N ASN A 533 2.58 47.52 -76.23
CA ASN A 533 2.45 48.99 -76.34
C ASN A 533 3.79 49.61 -76.74
#